data_bd887cb6b6e925c3a54e62412a7bd1fb
#
_entry.id   bd887cb6b6e925c3a54e62412a7bd1fb
#
_cell.length_a   1.000
_cell.length_b   1.000
_cell.length_c   1.000
_cell.angle_alpha   90.00
_cell.angle_beta   90.00
_cell.angle_gamma   90.00
#
_symmetry.space_group_name_H-M   'P 1'
#
loop_
_entity.id
_entity.type
_entity.pdbx_description
1 polymer ?
#
loop_
_entity_poly.entity_id
_entity_poly.type
_entity_poly.pdbx_seq_one_letter_code
_entity_poly.pdbx_strand_id
1 'polypeptide(L)'
;MITNRQQLRDVFQTAREMQRLTCSYWQDLGAWLRAPFINYFNFVCALPYFEDPEECETVSRPLYTLNPNYRPRDCDDKSVLIASWIHGNGGRCRFIAVSTQDTRELNHVFVQAADGTDLDATYPEYHNLIGKYPYLGAVTARENLTEWF
;
A
#
# COMPACT_ATOMS: atom_id res chain seq x y z
N MET A 1 1.75 -8.73 -7.48
CA MET A 1 1.75 -8.87 -6.01
C MET A 1 2.30 -10.23 -5.62
N ILE A 2 2.31 -10.59 -4.37
CA ILE A 2 2.90 -11.84 -3.88
C ILE A 2 2.09 -13.02 -4.37
N THR A 3 2.66 -13.86 -5.25
CA THR A 3 1.92 -14.92 -5.92
C THR A 3 2.56 -16.32 -5.77
N ASN A 4 3.79 -16.41 -5.22
CA ASN A 4 4.47 -17.69 -5.05
C ASN A 4 5.36 -17.69 -3.81
N ARG A 5 5.94 -18.85 -3.47
CA ARG A 5 6.76 -19.02 -2.27
C ARG A 5 8.03 -18.15 -2.25
N GLN A 6 8.61 -17.92 -3.40
CA GLN A 6 9.80 -17.08 -3.50
C GLN A 6 9.46 -15.64 -3.14
N GLN A 7 8.34 -15.13 -3.63
CA GLN A 7 7.87 -13.80 -3.27
C GLN A 7 7.54 -13.70 -1.78
N LEU A 8 6.98 -14.74 -1.18
CA LEU A 8 6.74 -14.77 0.26
C LEU A 8 8.01 -14.57 1.08
N ARG A 9 9.12 -15.19 0.67
CA ARG A 9 10.40 -15.01 1.35
C ARG A 9 10.87 -13.56 1.25
N ASP A 10 10.53 -12.90 0.15
CA ASP A 10 10.98 -11.56 -0.17
C ASP A 10 10.01 -10.46 0.26
N VAL A 11 8.88 -10.81 0.89
CA VAL A 11 7.86 -9.81 1.27
C VAL A 11 8.42 -8.73 2.20
N PHE A 12 9.30 -9.10 3.11
CA PHE A 12 9.93 -8.14 4.02
C PHE A 12 10.95 -7.26 3.28
N GLN A 13 11.61 -7.79 2.26
CA GLN A 13 12.50 -7.00 1.39
C GLN A 13 11.69 -6.00 0.56
N THR A 14 10.59 -6.43 -0.01
CA THR A 14 9.66 -5.54 -0.73
C THR A 14 9.19 -4.42 0.19
N ALA A 15 8.80 -4.74 1.41
CA ALA A 15 8.35 -3.74 2.38
C ALA A 15 9.46 -2.75 2.77
N ARG A 16 10.70 -3.19 2.89
CA ARG A 16 11.83 -2.29 3.14
C ARG A 16 12.03 -1.33 1.97
N GLU A 17 11.89 -1.82 0.74
CA GLU A 17 11.95 -0.95 -0.44
C GLU A 17 10.80 0.04 -0.47
N MET A 18 9.59 -0.39 -0.15
CA MET A 18 8.43 0.49 -0.02
C MET A 18 8.67 1.60 1.01
N GLN A 19 9.23 1.24 2.16
CA GLN A 19 9.59 2.21 3.19
C GLN A 19 10.65 3.19 2.69
N ARG A 20 11.69 2.70 2.03
CA ARG A 20 12.73 3.56 1.46
C ARG A 20 12.16 4.55 0.46
N LEU A 21 11.28 4.10 -0.42
CA LEU A 21 10.64 4.97 -1.42
C LEU A 21 9.74 6.01 -0.76
N THR A 22 9.02 5.63 0.29
CA THR A 22 8.19 6.56 1.05
C THR A 22 9.04 7.64 1.70
N CYS A 23 10.06 7.25 2.43
CA CYS A 23 10.90 8.19 3.19
C CYS A 23 11.73 9.10 2.28
N SER A 24 12.12 8.60 1.10
CA SER A 24 12.99 9.34 0.17
C SER A 24 12.21 10.20 -0.81
N TYR A 25 10.96 9.82 -1.16
CA TYR A 25 10.26 10.44 -2.29
C TYR A 25 8.84 10.92 -1.97
N TRP A 26 8.47 11.08 -0.71
CA TRP A 26 7.14 11.57 -0.34
C TRP A 26 6.82 12.94 -0.97
N GLN A 27 7.84 13.76 -1.24
CA GLN A 27 7.67 15.06 -1.88
C GLN A 27 7.08 14.96 -3.30
N ASP A 28 7.17 13.79 -3.93
CA ASP A 28 6.57 13.55 -5.24
C ASP A 28 5.06 13.84 -5.25
N LEU A 29 4.39 13.78 -4.09
CA LEU A 29 2.95 14.04 -3.99
C LEU A 29 2.58 15.49 -4.30
N GLY A 30 3.54 16.42 -4.16
CA GLY A 30 3.30 17.83 -4.48
C GLY A 30 2.13 18.42 -3.72
N ALA A 31 1.19 19.04 -4.43
CA ALA A 31 0.02 19.71 -3.84
C ALA A 31 -0.91 18.74 -3.07
N TRP A 32 -0.88 17.44 -3.35
CA TRP A 32 -1.69 16.47 -2.62
C TRP A 32 -1.36 16.44 -1.13
N LEU A 33 -0.15 16.80 -0.73
CA LEU A 33 0.23 16.86 0.69
C LEU A 33 -0.61 17.87 1.48
N ARG A 34 -1.18 18.89 0.82
CA ARG A 34 -2.02 19.92 1.42
C ARG A 34 -3.51 19.65 1.29
N ALA A 35 -3.89 18.67 0.51
CA ALA A 35 -5.29 18.29 0.36
C ALA A 35 -5.78 17.56 1.62
N PRO A 36 -7.08 17.61 1.93
CA PRO A 36 -7.64 16.75 2.97
C PRO A 36 -7.34 15.28 2.67
N PHE A 37 -7.00 14.51 3.70
CA PHE A 37 -6.60 13.12 3.51
C PHE A 37 -7.67 12.32 2.78
N ILE A 38 -8.95 12.48 3.12
CA ILE A 38 -10.02 11.71 2.48
C ILE A 38 -10.09 11.95 0.98
N ASN A 39 -9.83 13.18 0.53
CA ASN A 39 -9.82 13.50 -0.90
C ASN A 39 -8.66 12.78 -1.60
N TYR A 40 -7.50 12.81 -1.00
CA TYR A 40 -6.33 12.10 -1.53
C TYR A 40 -6.54 10.59 -1.51
N PHE A 41 -7.07 10.05 -0.41
CA PHE A 41 -7.35 8.62 -0.27
C PHE A 41 -8.32 8.15 -1.37
N ASN A 42 -9.39 8.90 -1.60
CA ASN A 42 -10.35 8.58 -2.66
C ASN A 42 -9.71 8.63 -4.05
N PHE A 43 -8.83 9.60 -4.27
CA PHE A 43 -8.07 9.68 -5.51
C PHE A 43 -7.21 8.44 -5.72
N VAL A 44 -6.48 8.01 -4.72
CA VAL A 44 -5.63 6.80 -4.81
C VAL A 44 -6.48 5.55 -5.04
N CYS A 45 -7.60 5.42 -4.34
CA CYS A 45 -8.54 4.31 -4.55
C CYS A 45 -9.02 4.24 -6.00
N ALA A 46 -9.25 5.38 -6.62
CA ALA A 46 -9.77 5.48 -7.99
C ALA A 46 -8.71 5.22 -9.06
N LEU A 47 -7.42 5.20 -8.71
CA LEU A 47 -6.37 4.88 -9.68
C LEU A 47 -6.55 3.45 -10.18
N PRO A 48 -6.49 3.20 -11.51
CA PRO A 48 -6.63 1.86 -12.04
C PRO A 48 -5.58 0.89 -11.47
N TYR A 49 -6.02 -0.31 -11.13
CA TYR A 49 -5.17 -1.36 -10.60
C TYR A 49 -4.55 -2.17 -11.75
N PHE A 50 -3.24 -2.38 -11.68
CA PHE A 50 -2.51 -3.22 -12.62
C PHE A 50 -1.50 -4.05 -11.84
N GLU A 51 -1.62 -5.38 -11.90
CA GLU A 51 -0.66 -6.25 -11.26
C GLU A 51 0.69 -6.22 -11.99
N ASP A 52 1.76 -6.48 -11.22
CA ASP A 52 3.07 -6.72 -11.80
C ASP A 52 3.02 -7.94 -12.72
N PRO A 53 3.82 -7.95 -13.80
CA PRO A 53 3.99 -9.15 -14.58
C PRO A 53 4.47 -10.30 -13.70
N GLU A 54 4.04 -11.52 -14.02
CA GLU A 54 4.50 -12.71 -13.34
C GLU A 54 6.03 -12.74 -13.31
N GLU A 55 6.62 -13.12 -12.17
CA GLU A 55 8.06 -13.15 -11.94
C GLU A 55 8.75 -11.79 -11.87
N CYS A 56 8.00 -10.69 -11.91
CA CYS A 56 8.57 -9.35 -11.89
C CYS A 56 7.90 -8.50 -10.81
N GLU A 57 8.38 -8.57 -9.57
CA GLU A 57 7.89 -7.74 -8.48
C GLU A 57 8.55 -6.36 -8.57
N THR A 58 7.76 -5.33 -8.78
CA THR A 58 8.25 -3.94 -8.82
C THR A 58 7.51 -3.06 -7.84
N VAL A 59 8.23 -2.14 -7.22
CA VAL A 59 7.65 -1.08 -6.40
C VAL A 59 8.15 0.24 -6.96
N SER A 60 7.22 1.17 -7.20
CA SER A 60 7.55 2.42 -7.85
C SER A 60 7.49 3.59 -6.88
N ARG A 61 8.36 4.59 -7.07
CA ARG A 61 8.25 5.84 -6.34
C ARG A 61 6.96 6.57 -6.73
N PRO A 62 6.44 7.43 -5.83
CA PRO A 62 5.13 8.07 -6.06
C PRO A 62 5.00 8.78 -7.39
N LEU A 63 6.06 9.43 -7.87
CA LEU A 63 6.02 10.17 -9.14
C LEU A 63 5.52 9.29 -10.29
N TYR A 64 5.98 8.06 -10.38
CA TYR A 64 5.59 7.14 -11.45
C TYR A 64 4.19 6.59 -11.22
N THR A 65 3.87 6.20 -9.99
CA THR A 65 2.56 5.63 -9.65
C THR A 65 1.43 6.63 -9.91
N LEU A 66 1.69 7.93 -9.67
CA LEU A 66 0.72 9.00 -9.92
C LEU A 66 0.50 9.28 -11.40
N ASN A 67 1.40 8.83 -12.28
CA ASN A 67 1.26 9.02 -13.71
C ASN A 67 0.22 8.03 -14.26
N PRO A 68 -0.90 8.49 -14.84
CA PRO A 68 -1.95 7.59 -15.32
C PRO A 68 -1.52 6.67 -16.46
N ASN A 69 -0.43 7.00 -17.16
CA ASN A 69 0.10 6.22 -18.25
C ASN A 69 1.14 5.20 -17.81
N TYR A 70 1.56 5.24 -16.54
CA TYR A 70 2.57 4.32 -16.02
C TYR A 70 1.91 3.05 -15.50
N ARG A 71 2.51 1.93 -15.81
CA ARG A 71 2.15 0.60 -15.30
C ARG A 71 3.41 -0.12 -14.89
N PRO A 72 3.38 -0.97 -13.88
CA PRO A 72 2.25 -1.49 -13.10
C PRO A 72 1.80 -0.54 -11.98
N ARG A 73 0.66 -0.87 -11.38
CA ARG A 73 0.13 -0.18 -10.20
C ARG A 73 -0.71 -1.17 -9.39
N ASP A 74 -0.10 -1.77 -8.37
CA ASP A 74 -0.74 -2.76 -7.52
C ASP A 74 -0.87 -2.27 -6.07
N CYS A 75 -1.18 -3.18 -5.13
CA CYS A 75 -1.38 -2.81 -3.74
C CYS A 75 -0.12 -2.25 -3.08
N ASP A 76 1.06 -2.71 -3.49
CA ASP A 76 2.33 -2.19 -2.98
C ASP A 76 2.51 -0.73 -3.37
N ASP A 77 2.25 -0.40 -4.63
CA ASP A 77 2.37 0.96 -5.15
C ASP A 77 1.35 1.90 -4.51
N LYS A 78 0.10 1.49 -4.39
CA LYS A 78 -0.93 2.29 -3.73
C LYS A 78 -0.60 2.51 -2.25
N SER A 79 -0.05 1.49 -1.58
CA SER A 79 0.37 1.61 -0.19
C SER A 79 1.49 2.64 -0.02
N VAL A 80 2.46 2.68 -0.92
CA VAL A 80 3.51 3.71 -0.90
C VAL A 80 2.90 5.11 -1.04
N LEU A 81 1.89 5.27 -1.89
CA LEU A 81 1.21 6.57 -2.03
C LEU A 81 0.55 7.02 -0.71
N ILE A 82 -0.17 6.12 -0.05
CA ILE A 82 -0.83 6.44 1.22
C ILE A 82 0.20 6.74 2.32
N ALA A 83 1.21 5.90 2.45
CA ALA A 83 2.29 6.09 3.43
C ALA A 83 3.03 7.41 3.20
N SER A 84 3.23 7.80 1.93
CA SER A 84 3.92 9.05 1.57
C SER A 84 3.15 10.27 2.05
N TRP A 85 1.82 10.27 1.98
CA TRP A 85 1.01 11.35 2.51
C TRP A 85 1.14 11.45 4.03
N ILE A 86 1.04 10.33 4.72
CA ILE A 86 1.15 10.28 6.18
C ILE A 86 2.53 10.76 6.62
N HIS A 87 3.58 10.21 6.03
CA HIS A 87 4.96 10.54 6.38
C HIS A 87 5.27 12.01 6.07
N GLY A 88 4.85 12.49 4.91
CA GLY A 88 5.07 13.87 4.49
C GLY A 88 4.34 14.90 5.35
N ASN A 89 3.27 14.51 6.02
CA ASN A 89 2.54 15.34 6.97
C ASN A 89 2.99 15.15 8.42
N GLY A 90 4.11 14.47 8.64
CA GLY A 90 4.70 14.29 9.98
C GLY A 90 4.08 13.16 10.78
N GLY A 91 3.20 12.35 10.18
CA GLY A 91 2.61 11.19 10.82
C GLY A 91 3.51 9.96 10.71
N ARG A 92 3.10 8.89 11.37
CA ARG A 92 3.79 7.60 11.34
C ARG A 92 2.84 6.52 10.85
N CYS A 93 3.40 5.53 10.17
CA CYS A 93 2.64 4.40 9.66
C CYS A 93 3.52 3.17 9.59
N ARG A 94 2.94 2.06 9.22
CA ARG A 94 3.67 0.83 8.90
C ARG A 94 2.91 0.06 7.83
N PHE A 95 3.62 -0.84 7.15
CA PHE A 95 3.00 -1.73 6.18
C PHE A 95 2.57 -3.02 6.83
N ILE A 96 1.39 -3.48 6.45
CA ILE A 96 0.75 -4.71 6.94
C ILE A 96 0.51 -5.61 5.74
N ALA A 97 0.84 -6.89 5.89
CA ALA A 97 0.46 -7.90 4.90
C ALA A 97 -0.55 -8.87 5.52
N VAL A 98 -1.47 -9.32 4.68
CA VAL A 98 -2.47 -10.29 5.08
C VAL A 98 -2.59 -11.39 4.04
N SER A 99 -3.12 -12.54 4.47
CA SER A 99 -3.64 -13.56 3.59
C SER A 99 -5.16 -13.47 3.60
N THR A 100 -5.74 -13.37 2.42
CA THR A 100 -7.20 -13.35 2.24
C THR A 100 -7.71 -14.66 1.64
N GLN A 101 -6.86 -15.68 1.59
CA GLN A 101 -7.17 -17.00 1.08
C GLN A 101 -6.79 -18.09 2.09
N ASP A 102 -7.27 -19.29 1.90
CA ASP A 102 -7.02 -20.41 2.82
C ASP A 102 -5.56 -20.89 2.84
N THR A 103 -4.71 -20.34 2.00
CA THR A 103 -3.31 -20.77 1.86
C THR A 103 -2.39 -20.25 2.95
N ARG A 104 -2.81 -19.26 3.75
CA ARG A 104 -1.97 -18.50 4.68
C ARG A 104 -0.78 -17.80 4.02
N GLU A 105 -0.73 -17.76 2.71
CA GLU A 105 0.26 -16.99 1.99
C GLU A 105 -0.14 -15.51 2.01
N LEU A 106 0.81 -14.65 2.38
CA LEU A 106 0.60 -13.20 2.38
C LEU A 106 0.43 -12.74 0.93
N ASN A 107 -0.76 -12.28 0.59
CA ASN A 107 -1.12 -11.94 -0.78
C ASN A 107 -1.60 -10.51 -0.97
N HIS A 108 -1.65 -9.72 0.09
CA HIS A 108 -2.16 -8.35 0.03
C HIS A 108 -1.47 -7.47 1.06
N VAL A 109 -1.16 -6.24 0.66
CA VAL A 109 -0.46 -5.24 1.50
C VAL A 109 -1.29 -3.98 1.57
N PHE A 110 -1.31 -3.36 2.74
CA PHE A 110 -1.92 -2.06 2.97
C PHE A 110 -1.15 -1.30 4.07
N VAL A 111 -1.63 -0.12 4.40
CA VAL A 111 -1.00 0.77 5.39
C VAL A 111 -1.81 0.76 6.68
N GLN A 112 -1.12 0.74 7.82
CA GLN A 112 -1.73 1.04 9.11
C GLN A 112 -1.18 2.36 9.63
N ALA A 113 -2.07 3.28 9.97
CA ALA A 113 -1.70 4.54 10.62
C ALA A 113 -1.37 4.32 12.10
N ALA A 114 -0.66 5.27 12.70
CA ALA A 114 -0.19 5.15 14.08
C ALA A 114 -1.31 4.99 15.11
N ASP A 115 -2.52 5.45 14.81
CA ASP A 115 -3.69 5.29 15.68
C ASP A 115 -4.35 3.91 15.54
N GLY A 116 -3.80 3.02 14.72
CA GLY A 116 -4.33 1.68 14.50
C GLY A 116 -5.31 1.57 13.34
N THR A 117 -5.60 2.67 12.64
CA THR A 117 -6.52 2.66 11.49
C THR A 117 -5.88 1.93 10.31
N ASP A 118 -6.59 0.95 9.76
CA ASP A 118 -6.18 0.26 8.54
C ASP A 118 -6.68 1.05 7.33
N LEU A 119 -5.75 1.37 6.41
CA LEU A 119 -6.00 2.19 5.23
C LEU A 119 -5.64 1.39 3.98
N ASP A 120 -6.67 0.86 3.32
CA ASP A 120 -6.50 0.00 2.15
C ASP A 120 -7.08 0.67 0.90
N ALA A 121 -6.21 1.19 0.04
CA ALA A 121 -6.64 1.90 -1.17
C ALA A 121 -6.84 0.96 -2.37
N THR A 122 -6.59 -0.33 -2.22
CA THR A 122 -6.73 -1.30 -3.32
C THR A 122 -8.18 -1.68 -3.58
N TYR A 123 -9.01 -1.66 -2.53
CA TYR A 123 -10.43 -2.02 -2.64
C TYR A 123 -11.30 -0.77 -2.59
N PRO A 124 -11.59 -0.14 -3.75
CA PRO A 124 -12.31 1.14 -3.78
C PRO A 124 -13.69 1.10 -3.12
N GLU A 125 -14.34 -0.05 -3.11
CA GLU A 125 -15.65 -0.23 -2.47
C GLU A 125 -15.62 -0.01 -0.97
N TYR A 126 -14.43 -0.04 -0.38
CA TYR A 126 -14.24 0.16 1.06
C TYR A 126 -13.65 1.51 1.42
N HIS A 127 -13.44 2.40 0.47
CA HIS A 127 -12.73 3.67 0.76
C HIS A 127 -13.45 4.57 1.78
N ASN A 128 -14.76 4.39 1.96
CA ASN A 128 -15.52 5.12 2.98
C ASN A 128 -15.48 4.45 4.35
N LEU A 129 -14.77 3.33 4.50
CA LEU A 129 -14.70 2.54 5.70
C LEU A 129 -13.37 2.69 6.41
N ILE A 130 -12.76 3.86 6.34
CA ILE A 130 -11.47 4.14 6.99
C ILE A 130 -11.58 3.73 8.48
N GLY A 131 -10.59 2.98 8.95
CA GLY A 131 -10.59 2.44 10.32
C GLY A 131 -11.24 1.07 10.46
N LYS A 132 -11.89 0.57 9.41
CA LYS A 132 -12.47 -0.77 9.40
C LYS A 132 -11.61 -1.70 8.55
N TYR A 133 -11.69 -2.97 8.88
CA TYR A 133 -10.98 -3.98 8.12
C TYR A 133 -11.83 -4.37 6.91
N PRO A 134 -11.42 -4.01 5.68
CA PRO A 134 -12.33 -4.06 4.53
C PRO A 134 -12.31 -5.37 3.75
N TYR A 135 -11.80 -6.48 4.30
CA TYR A 135 -11.62 -7.68 3.53
C TYR A 135 -12.90 -8.46 3.33
N LEU A 136 -13.14 -8.86 2.09
CA LEU A 136 -14.14 -9.85 1.76
C LEU A 136 -13.55 -11.23 2.03
N GLY A 137 -14.19 -11.99 2.89
CA GLY A 137 -13.75 -13.32 3.26
C GLY A 137 -12.87 -13.36 4.50
N ALA A 138 -12.40 -14.55 4.86
CA ALA A 138 -11.62 -14.77 6.05
C ALA A 138 -10.18 -14.33 5.86
N VAL A 139 -9.65 -13.57 6.82
CA VAL A 139 -8.23 -13.30 6.93
C VAL A 139 -7.60 -14.43 7.72
N THR A 140 -6.68 -15.17 7.09
CA THR A 140 -6.06 -16.34 7.69
C THR A 140 -4.69 -16.06 8.28
N ALA A 141 -4.06 -14.94 7.90
CA ALA A 141 -2.78 -14.49 8.46
C ALA A 141 -2.66 -12.98 8.34
N ARG A 142 -1.96 -12.37 9.28
CA ARG A 142 -1.66 -10.93 9.30
C ARG A 142 -0.27 -10.73 9.88
N GLU A 143 0.57 -9.94 9.19
CA GLU A 143 1.94 -9.67 9.60
C GLU A 143 2.27 -8.19 9.50
N ASN A 144 2.97 -7.67 10.50
CA ASN A 144 3.59 -6.36 10.41
C ASN A 144 4.87 -6.50 9.59
N LEU A 145 4.96 -5.80 8.47
CA LEU A 145 6.11 -5.90 7.58
C LEU A 145 7.23 -4.94 7.97
N THR A 146 6.89 -3.85 8.64
CA THR A 146 7.86 -2.85 9.08
C THR A 146 7.54 -2.41 10.51
N GLU A 147 8.52 -1.81 11.17
CA GLU A 147 8.27 -1.00 12.35
C GLU A 147 7.53 0.28 11.94
N TRP A 148 7.09 1.03 12.93
CA TRP A 148 6.53 2.36 12.68
C TRP A 148 7.61 3.30 12.10
N PHE A 149 7.26 4.01 11.07
CA PHE A 149 8.18 4.99 10.46
C PHE A 149 7.45 6.26 10.05
#